data_2a5acba46efefd57475efb761b46c6ad
#
_entry.id   2a5acba46efefd57475efb761b46c6ad
#
_cell.length_a   1.000
_cell.length_b   1.000
_cell.length_c   1.000
_cell.angle_alpha   90.00
_cell.angle_beta   90.00
_cell.angle_gamma   90.00
#
_symmetry.space_group_name_H-M   'P 1'
#
loop_
_entity.id
_entity.type
_entity.pdbx_description
1 polymer ?
#
loop_
_entity_poly.entity_id
_entity_poly.type
_entity_poly.pdbx_seq_one_letter_code
_entity_poly.pdbx_strand_id
1 'polypeptide(L)' 'MGVQVKYFGMLAEIAGLSDEVWNTAGTLTVGQFRTQVLEKYPAMRGKKFKIAVNQKISEDFVPIESPSEIALLPPFAGG' A
#
# COMPACT_ATOMS: atom_id res chain seq x y z
N MET A 1 0.13 -8.34 13.85
CA MET A 1 -0.83 -8.74 12.84
C MET A 1 -0.21 -8.57 11.47
N GLY A 2 -0.26 -9.62 10.65
CA GLY A 2 0.37 -9.60 9.34
C GLY A 2 -0.57 -9.07 8.27
N VAL A 3 -0.06 -8.16 7.47
CA VAL A 3 -0.76 -7.66 6.29
C VAL A 3 0.13 -7.95 5.10
N GLN A 4 -0.43 -8.58 4.08
CA GLN A 4 0.35 -8.84 2.88
C GLN A 4 0.25 -7.65 1.94
N VAL A 5 1.41 -7.11 1.55
CA VAL A 5 1.48 -5.93 0.70
C VAL A 5 2.07 -6.32 -0.63
N LYS A 6 1.37 -5.96 -1.70
CA LYS A 6 1.83 -6.21 -3.07
C LYS A 6 2.11 -4.90 -3.76
N TYR A 7 3.23 -4.86 -4.45
CA TYR A 7 3.67 -3.66 -5.18
C TYR A 7 3.61 -3.95 -6.67
N PHE A 8 3.09 -2.98 -7.42
CA PHE A 8 2.94 -3.13 -8.86
C PHE A 8 3.69 -2.04 -9.60
N GLY A 9 4.16 -2.37 -10.81
CA GLY A 9 4.80 -1.40 -11.68
C GLY A 9 6.01 -0.75 -11.07
N MET A 10 6.11 0.56 -11.20
CA MET A 10 7.26 1.29 -10.68
C MET A 10 7.36 1.19 -9.16
N LEU A 11 6.27 0.92 -8.48
CA LEU A 11 6.32 0.81 -7.03
C LEU A 11 7.09 -0.44 -6.62
N ALA A 12 6.96 -1.52 -7.38
CA ALA A 12 7.74 -2.72 -7.14
C ALA A 12 9.23 -2.46 -7.39
N GLU A 13 9.54 -1.66 -8.39
CA GLU A 13 10.93 -1.32 -8.67
C GLU A 13 11.53 -0.49 -7.53
N ILE A 14 10.77 0.45 -6.99
CA ILE A 14 11.24 1.27 -5.88
C ILE A 14 11.45 0.42 -4.64
N ALA A 15 10.51 -0.47 -4.34
CA ALA A 15 10.60 -1.31 -3.17
C ALA A 15 11.67 -2.38 -3.30
N GLY A 16 11.98 -2.77 -4.53
CA GLY A 16 12.95 -3.82 -4.77
C GLY A 16 12.37 -5.21 -4.61
N LEU A 17 11.05 -5.31 -4.53
CA LEU A 17 10.37 -6.59 -4.40
C LEU A 17 8.92 -6.44 -4.85
N SER A 18 8.28 -7.57 -5.12
CA SER A 18 6.90 -7.53 -5.61
C SER A 18 5.88 -7.69 -4.48
N ASP A 19 6.27 -8.27 -3.36
CA ASP A 19 5.38 -8.37 -2.21
C ASP A 19 6.20 -8.52 -0.93
N GLU A 20 5.56 -8.20 0.19
CA GLU A 20 6.17 -8.42 1.49
C GLU A 20 5.08 -8.46 2.54
N VAL A 21 5.40 -9.04 3.68
CA VAL A 21 4.49 -9.06 4.80
C VAL A 21 4.87 -7.94 5.76
N TRP A 22 3.89 -7.13 6.11
CA TRP A 22 4.08 -6.07 7.10
C TRP A 22 3.42 -6.50 8.40
N ASN A 23 4.12 -6.30 9.49
CA ASN A 23 3.54 -6.51 10.82
C ASN A 23 3.12 -5.15 11.35
N THR A 24 1.83 -5.00 11.57
CA THR A 24 1.29 -3.75 12.07
C THR A 24 0.72 -3.97 13.47
N ALA A 25 0.78 -2.93 14.28
CA ALA A 25 0.21 -2.98 15.62
C ALA A 25 -1.16 -2.32 15.57
N GLY A 26 -2.19 -3.10 15.90
CA GLY A 26 -3.53 -2.56 15.91
C GLY A 26 -4.10 -2.28 14.54
N THR A 27 -5.17 -1.52 14.48
CA THR A 27 -5.87 -1.19 13.26
C THR A 27 -5.32 0.10 12.67
N LEU A 28 -5.05 0.09 11.38
CA LEU A 28 -4.61 1.26 10.64
C LEU A 28 -5.67 1.65 9.64
N THR A 29 -5.75 2.94 9.34
CA THR A 29 -6.51 3.36 8.17
C THR A 29 -5.60 3.28 6.95
N VAL A 30 -6.20 3.31 5.77
CA VAL A 30 -5.45 3.33 4.52
C VAL A 30 -4.49 4.52 4.49
N GLY A 31 -4.93 5.68 4.98
CA GLY A 31 -4.07 6.86 5.02
C GLY A 31 -2.88 6.69 5.95
N GLN A 32 -3.09 6.07 7.10
CA GLN A 32 -1.99 5.80 8.02
C GLN A 32 -1.00 4.80 7.41
N PHE A 33 -1.51 3.80 6.72
CA PHE A 33 -0.66 2.84 6.04
C PHE A 33 0.15 3.53 4.94
N ARG A 34 -0.49 4.43 4.17
CA ARG A 34 0.20 5.19 3.14
C ARG A 34 1.37 5.98 3.74
N THR A 35 1.13 6.62 4.88
CA THR A 35 2.19 7.36 5.55
C THR A 35 3.36 6.46 5.91
N GLN A 36 3.08 5.27 6.42
CA GLN A 36 4.14 4.33 6.77
C GLN A 36 4.90 3.84 5.54
N VAL A 37 4.20 3.64 4.43
CA VAL A 37 4.86 3.26 3.18
C VAL A 37 5.83 4.34 2.74
N LEU A 38 5.42 5.59 2.82
CA LEU A 38 6.28 6.71 2.41
C LEU A 38 7.48 6.88 3.33
N GLU A 39 7.33 6.49 4.59
CA GLU A 39 8.46 6.51 5.51
C GLU A 39 9.44 5.40 5.22
N LYS A 40 8.93 4.22 4.86
CA LYS A 40 9.80 3.10 4.55
C LYS A 40 10.46 3.24 3.18
N TYR A 41 9.74 3.80 2.22
CA TYR A 41 10.22 3.99 0.86
C TYR A 41 10.10 5.45 0.45
N PRO A 42 11.01 6.29 0.92
CA PRO A 42 10.90 7.73 0.61
C PRO A 42 10.90 8.06 -0.87
N ALA A 43 11.45 7.18 -1.70
CA ALA A 43 11.43 7.39 -3.14
C ALA A 43 10.03 7.33 -3.73
N MET A 44 9.07 6.84 -2.97
CA MET A 44 7.67 6.85 -3.41
C MET A 44 6.99 8.20 -3.17
N ARG A 45 7.64 9.09 -2.44
CA ARG A 45 7.10 10.43 -2.24
C ARG A 45 7.08 11.15 -3.58
N GLY A 46 6.00 11.86 -3.83
CA GLY A 46 5.85 12.52 -5.12
C GLY A 46 5.31 11.62 -6.21
N LYS A 47 5.22 10.32 -5.95
CA LYS A 47 4.58 9.40 -6.89
C LYS A 47 3.12 9.27 -6.50
N LYS A 48 2.25 9.26 -7.49
CA LYS A 48 0.84 9.02 -7.24
C LYS A 48 0.59 7.53 -7.29
N PHE A 49 -0.12 7.02 -6.32
CA PHE A 49 -0.51 5.61 -6.34
C PHE A 49 -1.79 5.42 -5.56
N LYS A 50 -2.47 4.35 -5.88
CA LYS A 50 -3.72 4.01 -5.22
C LYS A 50 -3.49 2.79 -4.35
N ILE A 51 -4.27 2.70 -3.29
CA ILE A 51 -4.19 1.58 -2.36
C ILE A 51 -5.49 0.80 -2.45
N ALA A 52 -5.38 -0.49 -2.73
CA ALA A 52 -6.53 -1.39 -2.75
C ALA A 52 -6.43 -2.32 -1.56
N VAL A 53 -7.52 -2.46 -0.84
CA VAL A 53 -7.62 -3.38 0.29
C VAL A 53 -8.52 -4.53 -0.15
N ASN A 54 -7.95 -5.74 -0.15
CA ASN A 54 -8.68 -6.93 -0.58
C ASN A 54 -9.32 -6.72 -1.96
N GLN A 55 -8.50 -6.19 -2.89
CA GLN A 55 -8.85 -5.97 -4.29
C GLN A 55 -9.86 -4.84 -4.51
N LYS A 56 -10.05 -3.98 -3.51
CA LYS A 56 -10.96 -2.86 -3.63
C LYS A 56 -10.22 -1.57 -3.34
N ILE A 57 -10.17 -0.66 -4.31
CA ILE A 57 -9.53 0.64 -4.11
C ILE A 57 -10.27 1.38 -3.01
N SER A 58 -9.52 1.84 -2.03
CA SER A 58 -10.10 2.36 -0.80
C SER A 58 -9.59 3.77 -0.49
N GLU A 59 -10.47 4.56 0.10
CA GLU A 59 -10.14 5.91 0.54
C GLU A 59 -9.30 5.89 1.80
N ASP A 60 -8.63 7.00 2.08
CA ASP A 60 -7.70 7.08 3.21
C ASP A 60 -8.36 6.84 4.56
N PHE A 61 -9.66 7.11 4.69
CA PHE A 61 -10.34 6.93 5.98
C PHE A 61 -10.75 5.49 6.24
N VAL A 62 -10.63 4.61 5.25
CA VAL A 62 -11.08 3.22 5.39
C VAL A 62 -10.12 2.46 6.30
N PRO A 63 -10.62 1.76 7.32
CA PRO A 63 -9.75 0.97 8.18
C PRO A 63 -9.30 -0.31 7.47
N ILE A 64 -8.06 -0.69 7.75
CA ILE A 64 -7.50 -1.95 7.25
C ILE A 64 -7.64 -2.96 8.37
N GLU A 65 -8.43 -3.99 8.12
CA GLU A 65 -8.64 -5.05 9.10
C GLU A 65 -7.81 -6.26 8.71
N SER A 66 -7.21 -6.89 9.70
CA SER A 66 -6.38 -8.05 9.47
C SER A 66 -7.20 -9.32 9.56
N PRO A 67 -6.89 -10.36 8.80
CA PRO A 67 -5.85 -10.36 7.77
C PRO A 67 -6.35 -9.69 6.50
N SER A 68 -5.44 -8.97 5.83
CA SER A 68 -5.80 -8.26 4.61
C SER A 68 -4.68 -8.36 3.60
N GLU A 69 -5.06 -8.20 2.33
CA GLU A 69 -4.11 -8.06 1.24
C GLU A 69 -4.20 -6.62 0.74
N ILE A 70 -3.07 -5.94 0.75
CA ILE A 70 -2.99 -4.55 0.33
C ILE A 70 -2.22 -4.50 -0.98
N ALA A 71 -2.75 -3.80 -1.96
CA ALA A 71 -2.05 -3.60 -3.22
C ALA A 71 -1.77 -2.13 -3.42
N LEU A 72 -0.52 -1.82 -3.76
CA LEU A 72 -0.12 -0.47 -4.13
C LEU A 72 -0.07 -0.42 -5.65
N LEU A 73 -0.95 0.38 -6.24
CA LEU A 73 -1.16 0.41 -7.68
C LEU A 73 -0.72 1.74 -8.24
N PRO A 74 0.11 1.76 -9.28
CA PRO A 74 0.45 3.02 -9.93
C PRO A 74 -0.79 3.58 -10.62
N PRO A 75 -0.85 4.89 -10.82
CA PRO A 75 -1.96 5.46 -11.57
C PRO A 75 -1.83 5.02 -13.02
N PHE A 76 -2.91 4.57 -13.59
CA PHE A 76 -2.89 4.13 -14.97
C PHE A 76 -3.31 5.27 -15.87
N ALA A 77 -2.51 5.52 -16.88
CA ALA A 77 -2.80 6.61 -17.80
C ALA A 77 -4.10 6.37 -18.52
N GLY A 78 -4.55 5.28 -18.73
CA GLY A 78 -5.80 5.05 -19.40
C GLY A 78 -6.96 4.80 -18.49
N GLY A 79 -6.70 4.90 -17.24
CA GLY A 79 -7.80 4.63 -16.33
C GLY A 79 -7.47 5.07 -15.00
#